data_8240074e2ff943987cd27954fdb1017e
#
_entry.id   8240074e2ff943987cd27954fdb1017e
#
_cell.length_a   1.000
_cell.length_b   1.000
_cell.length_c   1.000
_cell.angle_alpha   90.00
_cell.angle_beta   90.00
_cell.angle_gamma   90.00
#
_symmetry.space_group_name_H-M   'P 1'
#
loop_
_entity.id
_entity.type
_entity.pdbx_description
1 polymer ?
#
loop_
_entity_poly.entity_id
_entity_poly.type
_entity_poly.pdbx_seq_one_letter_code
_entity_poly.pdbx_strand_id
1 'polypeptide(L)'
;REGESVKIKDLIKGVIIQSGNDACIVLAEGLAGTEENFADLMTIRAKEIGLTNSNFKNSTGWPDPDHRMSSKDLVTLATKIRERYPSYYKIFNDMEFTWDGISQRNRNPLLSMNLGADGLKTGYTEEAGYGLIASAKQNQRRITFVITGLKSIGQRAREAKGITTWAFKKFRLKTYFKKNGVILEAP
;
A
#
# COMPACT_ATOMS: atom_id res chain seq x y z
N ARG A 1 -20.50 -15.70 -2.12
CA ARG A 1 -21.04 -17.08 -2.10
C ARG A 1 -20.75 -17.71 -3.45
N GLU A 2 -20.63 -19.03 -3.49
CA GLU A 2 -20.43 -19.75 -4.76
C GLU A 2 -21.56 -19.45 -5.74
N GLY A 3 -21.21 -19.14 -7.02
CA GLY A 3 -22.18 -18.75 -8.05
C GLY A 3 -22.62 -17.29 -8.01
N GLU A 4 -22.16 -16.50 -7.06
CA GLU A 4 -22.51 -15.08 -6.96
C GLU A 4 -21.62 -14.21 -7.88
N SER A 5 -22.24 -13.24 -8.55
CA SER A 5 -21.50 -12.29 -9.39
C SER A 5 -21.16 -11.03 -8.61
N VAL A 6 -19.89 -10.71 -8.47
CA VAL A 6 -19.39 -9.54 -7.74
C VAL A 6 -18.65 -8.61 -8.70
N LYS A 7 -18.88 -7.31 -8.60
CA LYS A 7 -18.14 -6.34 -9.41
C LYS A 7 -16.66 -6.32 -8.99
N ILE A 8 -15.75 -6.35 -9.95
CA ILE A 8 -14.29 -6.26 -9.70
C ILE A 8 -13.94 -5.06 -8.81
N LYS A 9 -14.60 -3.93 -9.00
CA LYS A 9 -14.41 -2.74 -8.17
C LYS A 9 -14.72 -2.99 -6.68
N ASP A 10 -15.75 -3.78 -6.40
CA ASP A 10 -16.14 -4.09 -5.01
C ASP A 10 -15.17 -5.10 -4.39
N LEU A 11 -14.67 -6.08 -5.18
CA LEU A 11 -13.57 -6.95 -4.75
C LEU A 11 -12.32 -6.15 -4.40
N ILE A 12 -11.91 -5.20 -5.26
CA ILE A 12 -10.76 -4.32 -4.99
C ILE A 12 -10.96 -3.51 -3.70
N LYS A 13 -12.17 -2.97 -3.46
CA LYS A 13 -12.49 -2.28 -2.21
C LYS A 13 -12.44 -3.22 -1.01
N GLY A 14 -12.94 -4.44 -1.13
CA GLY A 14 -12.84 -5.49 -0.12
C GLY A 14 -11.39 -5.78 0.25
N VAL A 15 -10.52 -5.94 -0.74
CA VAL A 15 -9.07 -6.13 -0.54
C VAL A 15 -8.42 -4.94 0.17
N ILE A 16 -8.66 -3.72 -0.30
CA ILE A 16 -7.96 -2.53 0.18
C ILE A 16 -8.46 -2.12 1.57
N ILE A 17 -9.77 -2.04 1.77
CA ILE A 17 -10.37 -1.45 2.96
C ILE A 17 -10.57 -2.48 4.06
N GLN A 18 -11.16 -3.63 3.71
CA GLN A 18 -11.50 -4.69 4.66
C GLN A 18 -10.38 -5.72 4.84
N SER A 19 -9.40 -5.75 3.93
CA SER A 19 -8.34 -6.78 3.90
C SER A 19 -8.93 -8.18 3.68
N GLY A 20 -9.90 -8.31 2.77
CA GLY A 20 -10.60 -9.55 2.45
C GLY A 20 -9.69 -10.52 1.72
N ASN A 21 -9.31 -11.61 2.38
CA ASN A 21 -8.47 -12.66 1.78
C ASN A 21 -9.24 -13.43 0.70
N ASP A 22 -10.51 -13.68 0.94
CA ASP A 22 -11.45 -14.26 -0.03
C ASP A 22 -11.53 -13.44 -1.32
N ALA A 23 -11.63 -12.13 -1.20
CA ALA A 23 -11.61 -11.24 -2.37
C ALA A 23 -10.26 -11.27 -3.12
N CYS A 24 -9.12 -11.46 -2.42
CA CYS A 24 -7.83 -11.66 -3.07
C CYS A 24 -7.81 -12.94 -3.89
N ILE A 25 -8.29 -14.06 -3.32
CA ILE A 25 -8.33 -15.37 -3.98
C ILE A 25 -9.24 -15.32 -5.21
N VAL A 26 -10.46 -14.78 -5.08
CA VAL A 26 -11.38 -14.62 -6.22
C VAL A 26 -10.78 -13.81 -7.36
N LEU A 27 -10.07 -12.71 -7.05
CA LEU A 27 -9.38 -11.92 -8.07
C LEU A 27 -8.23 -12.71 -8.69
N ALA A 28 -7.47 -13.45 -7.90
CA ALA A 28 -6.34 -14.26 -8.36
C ALA A 28 -6.79 -15.36 -9.33
N GLU A 29 -7.79 -16.12 -8.92
CA GLU A 29 -8.36 -17.20 -9.74
C GLU A 29 -9.01 -16.66 -11.02
N GLY A 30 -9.74 -15.55 -10.93
CA GLY A 30 -10.37 -14.91 -12.09
C GLY A 30 -9.37 -14.36 -13.10
N LEU A 31 -8.16 -13.98 -12.67
CA LEU A 31 -7.13 -13.42 -13.55
C LEU A 31 -6.13 -14.46 -14.07
N ALA A 32 -5.87 -15.53 -13.32
CA ALA A 32 -4.82 -16.50 -13.63
C ALA A 32 -5.26 -17.97 -13.58
N GLY A 33 -6.53 -18.24 -13.32
CA GLY A 33 -7.09 -19.57 -13.19
C GLY A 33 -6.84 -20.24 -11.84
N THR A 34 -5.70 -19.97 -11.20
CA THR A 34 -5.37 -20.44 -9.85
C THR A 34 -4.64 -19.36 -9.06
N GLU A 35 -4.69 -19.42 -7.72
CA GLU A 35 -3.94 -18.51 -6.85
C GLU A 35 -2.42 -18.68 -7.04
N GLU A 36 -1.93 -19.90 -7.26
CA GLU A 36 -0.51 -20.18 -7.50
C GLU A 36 -0.02 -19.50 -8.79
N ASN A 37 -0.72 -19.68 -9.90
CA ASN A 37 -0.39 -18.98 -11.15
C ASN A 37 -0.40 -17.46 -10.98
N PHE A 38 -1.34 -16.94 -10.18
CA PHE A 38 -1.39 -15.51 -9.89
C PHE A 38 -0.18 -15.04 -9.07
N ALA A 39 0.27 -15.80 -8.09
CA ALA A 39 1.47 -15.51 -7.31
C ALA A 39 2.73 -15.45 -8.19
N ASP A 40 2.85 -16.37 -9.15
CA ASP A 40 3.92 -16.35 -10.14
C ASP A 40 3.86 -15.10 -11.02
N LEU A 41 2.66 -14.74 -11.52
CA LEU A 41 2.45 -13.49 -12.26
C LEU A 41 2.79 -12.25 -11.41
N MET A 42 2.42 -12.23 -10.12
CA MET A 42 2.81 -11.16 -9.20
C MET A 42 4.34 -11.04 -9.11
N THR A 43 5.06 -12.16 -9.01
CA THR A 43 6.52 -12.18 -8.91
C THR A 43 7.18 -11.69 -10.21
N ILE A 44 6.68 -12.11 -11.38
CA ILE A 44 7.14 -11.62 -12.67
C ILE A 44 6.91 -10.11 -12.78
N ARG A 45 5.68 -9.67 -12.47
CA ARG A 45 5.32 -8.25 -12.54
C ARG A 45 6.11 -7.39 -11.56
N ALA A 46 6.41 -7.91 -10.37
CA ALA A 46 7.26 -7.23 -9.40
C ALA A 46 8.63 -6.90 -9.99
N LYS A 47 9.27 -7.86 -10.64
CA LYS A 47 10.58 -7.67 -11.32
C LYS A 47 10.50 -6.61 -12.41
N GLU A 48 9.47 -6.65 -13.26
CA GLU A 48 9.25 -5.67 -14.33
C GLU A 48 9.11 -4.22 -13.83
N ILE A 49 8.53 -4.04 -12.65
CA ILE A 49 8.38 -2.71 -12.04
C ILE A 49 9.52 -2.34 -11.09
N GLY A 50 10.58 -3.18 -11.01
CA GLY A 50 11.80 -2.90 -10.27
C GLY A 50 11.78 -3.31 -8.80
N LEU A 51 10.89 -4.24 -8.39
CA LEU A 51 10.88 -4.83 -7.05
C LEU A 51 11.84 -6.03 -7.04
N THR A 52 13.11 -5.77 -6.83
CA THR A 52 14.17 -6.78 -6.98
C THR A 52 14.34 -7.71 -5.78
N ASN A 53 13.75 -7.37 -4.63
CA ASN A 53 13.82 -8.13 -3.39
C ASN A 53 12.43 -8.56 -2.91
N SER A 54 11.60 -9.00 -3.88
CA SER A 54 10.24 -9.47 -3.61
C SER A 54 9.99 -10.77 -4.33
N ASN A 55 9.31 -11.68 -3.65
CA ASN A 55 8.83 -12.96 -4.16
C ASN A 55 7.48 -13.26 -3.53
N PHE A 56 6.52 -13.68 -4.33
CA PHE A 56 5.14 -13.93 -3.89
C PHE A 56 4.79 -15.41 -4.04
N LYS A 57 4.09 -15.96 -3.05
CA LYS A 57 3.64 -17.36 -3.00
C LYS A 57 2.13 -17.50 -2.91
N ASN A 58 1.45 -16.39 -2.59
CA ASN A 58 0.00 -16.30 -2.54
C ASN A 58 -0.45 -14.87 -2.81
N SER A 59 -1.75 -14.69 -2.99
CA SER A 59 -2.38 -13.39 -3.26
C SER A 59 -2.68 -12.58 -2.00
N THR A 60 -2.72 -13.25 -0.85
CA THR A 60 -3.23 -12.70 0.42
C THR A 60 -2.15 -12.11 1.31
N GLY A 61 -0.90 -12.55 1.16
CA GLY A 61 0.19 -12.24 2.07
C GLY A 61 0.22 -13.16 3.29
N TRP A 62 -0.43 -14.32 3.24
CA TRP A 62 -0.31 -15.33 4.28
C TRP A 62 1.12 -15.84 4.39
N PRO A 63 1.53 -16.26 5.61
CA PRO A 63 2.87 -16.73 5.84
C PRO A 63 3.26 -17.90 4.92
N ASP A 64 4.42 -17.72 4.29
CA ASP A 64 5.12 -18.75 3.54
C ASP A 64 6.62 -18.42 3.61
N PRO A 65 7.51 -19.41 3.79
CA PRO A 65 8.95 -19.17 3.94
C PRO A 65 9.58 -18.37 2.80
N ASP A 66 9.02 -18.47 1.60
CA ASP A 66 9.49 -17.81 0.40
C ASP A 66 8.66 -16.59 -0.01
N HIS A 67 7.59 -16.26 0.73
CA HIS A 67 6.82 -15.04 0.51
C HIS A 67 7.51 -13.84 1.18
N ARG A 68 8.22 -13.05 0.41
CA ARG A 68 9.07 -11.96 0.94
C ARG A 68 8.91 -10.68 0.16
N MET A 69 8.98 -9.58 0.88
CA MET A 69 9.03 -8.25 0.28
C MET A 69 9.88 -7.31 1.12
N SER A 70 10.85 -6.63 0.51
CA SER A 70 11.64 -5.63 1.24
C SER A 70 10.86 -4.34 1.49
N SER A 71 11.19 -3.61 2.55
CA SER A 71 10.61 -2.30 2.83
C SER A 71 10.84 -1.30 1.70
N LYS A 72 11.99 -1.40 1.02
CA LYS A 72 12.28 -0.59 -0.18
C LYS A 72 11.30 -0.90 -1.31
N ASP A 73 11.06 -2.17 -1.56
CA ASP A 73 10.15 -2.60 -2.62
C ASP A 73 8.69 -2.21 -2.31
N LEU A 74 8.27 -2.28 -1.04
CA LEU A 74 6.97 -1.78 -0.60
C LEU A 74 6.78 -0.29 -0.91
N VAL A 75 7.77 0.56 -0.59
CA VAL A 75 7.73 2.00 -0.91
C VAL A 75 7.73 2.23 -2.42
N THR A 76 8.51 1.43 -3.17
CA THR A 76 8.53 1.48 -4.64
C THR A 76 7.18 1.12 -5.21
N LEU A 77 6.56 0.03 -4.74
CA LEU A 77 5.23 -0.42 -5.17
C LEU A 77 4.16 0.67 -4.92
N ALA A 78 4.13 1.23 -3.71
CA ALA A 78 3.20 2.29 -3.35
C ALA A 78 3.34 3.52 -4.26
N THR A 79 4.58 3.89 -4.57
CA THR A 79 4.87 4.99 -5.48
C THR A 79 4.38 4.68 -6.89
N LYS A 80 4.66 3.47 -7.41
CA LYS A 80 4.21 3.04 -8.73
C LYS A 80 2.69 2.97 -8.85
N ILE A 81 1.99 2.47 -7.83
CA ILE A 81 0.51 2.44 -7.81
C ILE A 81 -0.03 3.87 -7.91
N ARG A 82 0.49 4.79 -7.11
CA ARG A 82 0.04 6.18 -7.13
C ARG A 82 0.29 6.88 -8.48
N GLU A 83 1.45 6.64 -9.08
CA GLU A 83 1.86 7.32 -10.33
C GLU A 83 1.20 6.74 -11.57
N ARG A 84 1.09 5.42 -11.63
CA ARG A 84 0.55 4.73 -12.82
C ARG A 84 -0.96 4.56 -12.78
N TYR A 85 -1.54 4.47 -11.57
CA TYR A 85 -2.96 4.17 -11.38
C TYR A 85 -3.64 5.16 -10.43
N PRO A 86 -3.56 6.49 -10.69
CA PRO A 86 -4.06 7.50 -9.75
C PRO A 86 -5.56 7.41 -9.45
N SER A 87 -6.36 6.90 -10.39
CA SER A 87 -7.80 6.70 -10.19
C SER A 87 -8.09 5.58 -9.20
N TYR A 88 -7.32 4.47 -9.26
CA TYR A 88 -7.43 3.37 -8.31
C TYR A 88 -6.77 3.70 -6.96
N TYR A 89 -5.69 4.48 -6.98
CA TYR A 89 -5.04 4.94 -5.75
C TYR A 89 -6.00 5.65 -4.79
N LYS A 90 -7.00 6.36 -5.31
CA LYS A 90 -8.00 7.05 -4.49
C LYS A 90 -8.76 6.12 -3.55
N ILE A 91 -8.92 4.84 -3.89
CA ILE A 91 -9.63 3.85 -3.07
C ILE A 91 -8.94 3.65 -1.71
N PHE A 92 -7.61 3.83 -1.64
CA PHE A 92 -6.87 3.73 -0.37
C PHE A 92 -7.26 4.80 0.65
N ASN A 93 -7.87 5.90 0.20
CA ASN A 93 -8.37 6.98 1.05
C ASN A 93 -9.85 6.79 1.47
N ASP A 94 -10.55 5.80 0.93
CA ASP A 94 -11.94 5.52 1.34
C ASP A 94 -11.93 5.13 2.82
N MET A 95 -12.75 5.80 3.63
CA MET A 95 -12.78 5.62 5.09
C MET A 95 -13.46 4.33 5.52
N GLU A 96 -14.40 3.86 4.70
CA GLU A 96 -15.19 2.66 4.96
C GLU A 96 -15.68 2.04 3.65
N PHE A 97 -16.09 0.80 3.71
CA PHE A 97 -16.75 0.09 2.64
C PHE A 97 -17.84 -0.81 3.20
N THR A 98 -19.02 -0.79 2.57
CA THR A 98 -20.17 -1.64 2.93
C THR A 98 -20.34 -2.71 1.87
N TRP A 99 -20.34 -3.96 2.31
CA TRP A 99 -20.64 -5.12 1.49
C TRP A 99 -21.67 -6.01 2.21
N ASP A 100 -22.69 -6.47 1.49
CA ASP A 100 -23.77 -7.32 2.02
C ASP A 100 -24.38 -6.78 3.35
N GLY A 101 -24.64 -5.46 3.41
CA GLY A 101 -25.16 -4.78 4.58
C GLY A 101 -24.16 -4.56 5.73
N ILE A 102 -22.93 -5.08 5.62
CA ILE A 102 -21.91 -4.95 6.67
C ILE A 102 -20.92 -3.84 6.29
N SER A 103 -20.93 -2.76 7.09
CA SER A 103 -19.95 -1.66 6.94
C SER A 103 -18.71 -1.92 7.77
N GLN A 104 -17.55 -1.80 7.16
CA GLN A 104 -16.25 -1.90 7.83
C GLN A 104 -15.39 -0.68 7.52
N ARG A 105 -14.72 -0.17 8.57
CA ARG A 105 -13.79 0.96 8.44
C ARG A 105 -12.46 0.53 7.86
N ASN A 106 -11.84 1.45 7.13
CA ASN A 106 -10.45 1.29 6.71
C ASN A 106 -9.55 1.16 7.93
N ARG A 107 -8.65 0.17 7.89
CA ARG A 107 -7.76 -0.17 9.02
C ARG A 107 -6.53 0.75 9.13
N ASN A 108 -6.32 1.68 8.18
CA ASN A 108 -5.24 2.66 8.23
C ASN A 108 -5.56 3.76 9.24
N PRO A 109 -4.88 3.83 10.39
CA PRO A 109 -5.20 4.78 11.45
C PRO A 109 -4.93 6.23 11.07
N LEU A 110 -4.04 6.48 10.10
CA LEU A 110 -3.65 7.85 9.72
C LEU A 110 -4.76 8.59 8.97
N LEU A 111 -5.69 7.90 8.33
CA LEU A 111 -6.75 8.52 7.54
C LEU A 111 -7.65 9.44 8.38
N SER A 112 -7.87 9.08 9.66
CA SER A 112 -8.71 9.87 10.59
C SER A 112 -7.94 10.91 11.41
N MET A 113 -6.61 11.05 11.21
CA MET A 113 -5.76 11.89 12.08
C MET A 113 -5.50 13.31 11.54
N ASN A 114 -6.08 13.69 10.41
CA ASN A 114 -5.88 15.00 9.76
C ASN A 114 -4.41 15.35 9.52
N LEU A 115 -3.58 14.35 9.19
CA LEU A 115 -2.16 14.51 8.90
C LEU A 115 -1.85 14.54 7.40
N GLY A 116 -2.87 14.62 6.56
CA GLY A 116 -2.75 14.60 5.10
C GLY A 116 -2.51 13.22 4.52
N ALA A 117 -2.80 12.15 5.28
CA ALA A 117 -2.69 10.78 4.80
C ALA A 117 -3.77 10.48 3.75
N ASP A 118 -3.37 9.79 2.68
CA ASP A 118 -4.23 9.36 1.57
C ASP A 118 -4.03 7.88 1.17
N GLY A 119 -3.39 7.11 2.02
CA GLY A 119 -3.12 5.68 1.84
C GLY A 119 -2.08 5.16 2.83
N LEU A 120 -1.73 3.91 2.78
CA LEU A 120 -2.19 2.86 1.88
C LEU A 120 -2.78 1.69 2.68
N LYS A 121 -1.92 0.73 3.08
CA LYS A 121 -2.38 -0.59 3.53
C LYS A 121 -1.73 -1.02 4.83
N THR A 122 -2.53 -1.61 5.70
CA THR A 122 -2.06 -2.30 6.90
C THR A 122 -1.83 -3.78 6.60
N GLY A 123 -0.90 -4.39 7.35
CA GLY A 123 -0.67 -5.82 7.34
C GLY A 123 -0.52 -6.35 8.78
N TYR A 124 -0.70 -7.65 8.92
CA TYR A 124 -0.40 -8.39 10.14
C TYR A 124 -0.19 -9.87 9.83
N THR A 125 0.89 -10.40 10.31
CA THR A 125 1.12 -11.84 10.53
C THR A 125 1.80 -12.01 11.89
N GLU A 126 1.79 -13.21 12.43
CA GLU A 126 2.49 -13.46 13.71
C GLU A 126 3.99 -13.24 13.59
N GLU A 127 4.60 -13.62 12.46
CA GLU A 127 6.02 -13.44 12.20
C GLU A 127 6.41 -11.98 11.96
N ALA A 128 5.62 -11.24 11.16
CA ALA A 128 5.93 -9.88 10.76
C ALA A 128 5.44 -8.82 11.76
N GLY A 129 4.53 -9.18 12.66
CA GLY A 129 3.87 -8.23 13.54
C GLY A 129 2.93 -7.27 12.80
N TYR A 130 2.46 -6.24 13.49
CA TYR A 130 1.62 -5.20 12.88
C TYR A 130 2.46 -4.29 11.98
N GLY A 131 2.01 -4.11 10.75
CA GLY A 131 2.67 -3.27 9.75
C GLY A 131 1.74 -2.24 9.12
N LEU A 132 2.35 -1.22 8.53
CA LEU A 132 1.67 -0.21 7.72
C LEU A 132 2.61 0.32 6.66
N ILE A 133 2.15 0.33 5.42
CA ILE A 133 2.67 1.24 4.42
C ILE A 133 1.75 2.44 4.35
N ALA A 134 2.32 3.63 4.49
CA ALA A 134 1.58 4.88 4.53
C ALA A 134 2.12 5.91 3.54
N SER A 135 1.22 6.75 3.06
CA SER A 135 1.53 7.95 2.31
C SER A 135 0.71 9.11 2.85
N ALA A 136 1.37 10.26 2.97
CA ALA A 136 0.72 11.50 3.37
C ALA A 136 1.26 12.67 2.55
N LYS A 137 0.40 13.65 2.26
CA LYS A 137 0.76 14.86 1.53
C LYS A 137 0.33 16.09 2.31
N GLN A 138 1.27 17.01 2.53
CA GLN A 138 1.00 18.34 3.07
C GLN A 138 1.61 19.40 2.13
N ASN A 139 0.80 20.29 1.63
CA ASN A 139 1.18 21.25 0.61
C ASN A 139 1.79 20.55 -0.63
N GLN A 140 3.03 20.90 -0.99
CA GLN A 140 3.74 20.29 -2.12
C GLN A 140 4.62 19.11 -1.73
N ARG A 141 4.67 18.73 -0.43
CA ARG A 141 5.51 17.65 0.06
C ARG A 141 4.68 16.38 0.27
N ARG A 142 5.25 15.29 -0.16
CA ARG A 142 4.72 13.94 0.11
C ARG A 142 5.78 13.11 0.82
N ILE A 143 5.33 12.32 1.75
CA ILE A 143 6.13 11.25 2.37
C ILE A 143 5.46 9.91 2.08
N THR A 144 6.27 8.89 1.93
CA THR A 144 5.83 7.49 1.88
C THR A 144 6.78 6.69 2.74
N PHE A 145 6.26 5.88 3.65
CA PHE A 145 7.08 5.11 4.57
C PHE A 145 6.44 3.76 4.89
N VAL A 146 7.27 2.86 5.41
CA VAL A 146 6.87 1.54 5.89
C VAL A 146 7.30 1.40 7.33
N ILE A 147 6.42 0.85 8.15
CA ILE A 147 6.73 0.35 9.49
C ILE A 147 6.22 -1.08 9.62
N THR A 148 6.97 -1.92 10.30
CA THR A 148 6.66 -3.34 10.53
C THR A 148 7.23 -3.81 11.86
N GLY A 149 6.92 -5.01 12.30
CA GLY A 149 7.42 -5.57 13.57
C GLY A 149 6.75 -5.00 14.80
N LEU A 150 5.61 -4.32 14.68
CA LEU A 150 4.96 -3.69 15.82
C LEU A 150 4.09 -4.68 16.58
N LYS A 151 3.98 -4.49 17.89
CA LYS A 151 3.35 -5.44 18.82
C LYS A 151 1.83 -5.29 18.91
N SER A 152 1.26 -4.18 18.43
CA SER A 152 -0.18 -3.92 18.54
C SER A 152 -0.70 -2.88 17.56
N ILE A 153 -2.01 -2.88 17.33
CA ILE A 153 -2.74 -1.85 16.56
C ILE A 153 -2.48 -0.46 17.15
N GLY A 154 -2.49 -0.34 18.48
CA GLY A 154 -2.23 0.93 19.17
C GLY A 154 -0.81 1.43 18.95
N GLN A 155 0.19 0.54 19.00
CA GLN A 155 1.57 0.90 18.68
C GLN A 155 1.70 1.35 17.22
N ARG A 156 1.11 0.61 16.28
CA ARG A 156 1.10 0.99 14.87
C ARG A 156 0.55 2.39 14.66
N ALA A 157 -0.55 2.74 15.33
CA ALA A 157 -1.15 4.07 15.23
C ALA A 157 -0.25 5.17 15.79
N ARG A 158 0.38 4.95 16.97
CA ARG A 158 1.30 5.92 17.60
C ARG A 158 2.55 6.15 16.76
N GLU A 159 3.21 5.06 16.33
CA GLU A 159 4.44 5.16 15.52
C GLU A 159 4.18 5.82 14.18
N ALA A 160 3.09 5.44 13.49
CA ALA A 160 2.70 6.06 12.23
C ALA A 160 2.46 7.57 12.38
N LYS A 161 1.74 8.00 13.43
CA LYS A 161 1.54 9.42 13.76
C LYS A 161 2.87 10.12 14.04
N GLY A 162 3.72 9.51 14.85
CA GLY A 162 5.03 10.05 15.22
C GLY A 162 5.92 10.29 13.99
N ILE A 163 6.08 9.28 13.14
CA ILE A 163 6.87 9.35 11.90
C ILE A 163 6.31 10.42 10.95
N THR A 164 4.99 10.44 10.75
CA THR A 164 4.36 11.43 9.87
C THR A 164 4.62 12.85 10.35
N THR A 165 4.39 13.11 11.63
CA THR A 165 4.61 14.43 12.24
C THR A 165 6.09 14.83 12.19
N TRP A 166 6.99 13.91 12.55
CA TRP A 166 8.43 14.13 12.51
C TRP A 166 8.93 14.46 11.10
N ALA A 167 8.50 13.68 10.11
CA ALA A 167 8.95 13.87 8.73
C ALA A 167 8.52 15.23 8.16
N PHE A 168 7.28 15.64 8.39
CA PHE A 168 6.83 16.97 7.94
C PHE A 168 7.48 18.12 8.72
N LYS A 169 7.88 17.90 9.96
CA LYS A 169 8.60 18.91 10.76
C LYS A 169 10.08 19.02 10.40
N LYS A 170 10.75 17.91 10.16
CA LYS A 170 12.22 17.86 9.98
C LYS A 170 12.68 18.02 8.56
N PHE A 171 12.00 17.44 7.59
CA PHE A 171 12.39 17.56 6.18
C PHE A 171 11.71 18.77 5.54
N ARG A 172 12.45 19.48 4.71
CA ARG A 172 11.95 20.63 3.93
C ARG A 172 12.35 20.46 2.47
N LEU A 173 11.48 20.89 1.55
CA LEU A 173 11.88 21.05 0.17
C LEU A 173 12.91 22.18 0.10
N LYS A 174 14.04 21.89 -0.51
CA LYS A 174 15.05 22.89 -0.85
C LYS A 174 15.20 22.89 -2.37
N THR A 175 14.88 24.01 -2.98
CA THR A 175 15.09 24.21 -4.42
C THR A 175 16.53 24.69 -4.61
N TYR A 176 17.36 23.86 -5.21
CA TYR A 176 18.75 24.23 -5.54
C TYR A 176 18.81 24.98 -6.86
N PHE A 177 17.96 24.59 -7.82
CA PHE A 177 17.91 25.20 -9.15
C PHE A 177 16.46 25.37 -9.59
N LYS A 178 16.18 26.45 -10.32
CA LYS A 178 14.90 26.61 -10.99
C LYS A 178 14.82 25.67 -12.20
N LYS A 179 13.63 25.17 -12.51
CA LYS A 179 13.41 24.41 -13.75
C LYS A 179 13.87 25.27 -14.94
N ASN A 180 14.69 24.72 -15.83
CA ASN A 180 15.30 25.41 -16.97
C ASN A 180 16.31 26.54 -16.59
N GLY A 181 16.77 26.57 -15.35
CA GLY A 181 17.87 27.48 -14.97
C GLY A 181 19.20 26.95 -15.50
N VAL A 182 20.03 27.84 -16.02
CA VAL A 182 21.41 27.54 -16.39
C VAL A 182 22.19 27.28 -15.11
N ILE A 183 22.86 26.11 -15.02
CA ILE A 183 23.65 25.71 -13.85
C ILE A 183 25.11 26.08 -14.05
N LEU A 184 25.59 25.95 -15.27
CA LEU A 184 26.94 26.33 -15.71
C LEU A 184 26.91 26.67 -17.20
N GLU A 185 27.56 27.75 -17.60
CA GLU A 185 27.87 27.97 -19.01
C GLU A 185 29.18 27.26 -19.31
N ALA A 186 29.22 26.49 -20.39
CA ALA A 186 30.47 25.92 -20.86
C ALA A 186 31.38 27.05 -21.36
N PRO A 187 32.70 26.99 -21.10
CA PRO A 187 33.64 27.95 -21.58
C PRO A 187 33.73 27.97 -23.11
#